data_53fe99df7d4fe635d6777dffabc3d395
#
_entry.id   53fe99df7d4fe635d6777dffabc3d395
#
_cell.length_a   1.000
_cell.length_b   1.000
_cell.length_c   1.000
_cell.angle_alpha   90.00
_cell.angle_beta   90.00
_cell.angle_gamma   90.00
#
_symmetry.space_group_name_H-M   'P 1'
#
loop_
_entity.id
_entity.type
_entity.pdbx_description
1 polymer ?
#
loop_
_entity_poly.entity_id
_entity_poly.type
_entity_poly.pdbx_seq_one_letter_code
_entity_poly.pdbx_strand_id
1 'polypeptide(L)'
;MIETSIFPNYVFDKITGWRIDLPGFIEYGTRVLCLYRVSTGQQLYHTEDNEADIPMQRKTCRRFAEQMGWTIVCELQEEGVSGHKVRAANRDKIQLIKEYATKGKFDILLVFMFDRIGRISDETPFVVEWFIRNNIRVWSATEGEQKIETHTDRLTNFIRYWQADGESQKTSVRTANSLHLLTEDGCFTGGTCPY
;
A
#
# COMPACT_ATOMS: atom_id res chain seq x y z
N MET A 1 9.93 5.94 -32.89
CA MET A 1 8.60 5.45 -32.51
C MET A 1 8.30 6.05 -31.15
N ILE A 2 7.32 6.94 -31.09
CA ILE A 2 6.90 7.54 -29.80
C ILE A 2 6.04 6.46 -29.14
N GLU A 3 6.53 5.82 -28.07
CA GLU A 3 5.69 5.05 -27.18
C GLU A 3 4.65 6.01 -26.59
N THR A 4 3.46 6.00 -27.17
CA THR A 4 2.30 6.65 -26.55
C THR A 4 2.04 5.91 -25.24
N SER A 5 2.38 6.54 -24.13
CA SER A 5 2.01 6.09 -22.79
C SER A 5 0.53 5.72 -22.79
N ILE A 6 0.22 4.45 -22.56
CA ILE A 6 -1.15 3.91 -22.53
C ILE A 6 -1.96 4.52 -21.37
N PHE A 7 -1.32 5.26 -20.48
CA PHE A 7 -1.95 5.86 -19.30
C PHE A 7 -1.94 7.39 -19.44
N PRO A 8 -3.05 8.06 -19.09
CA PRO A 8 -3.09 9.50 -19.07
C PRO A 8 -2.02 10.05 -18.12
N ASN A 9 -1.25 11.03 -18.58
CA ASN A 9 -0.28 11.73 -17.74
C ASN A 9 -1.03 12.66 -16.80
N TYR A 10 -1.29 12.19 -15.59
CA TYR A 10 -1.80 13.02 -14.52
C TYR A 10 -0.69 13.91 -13.95
N VAL A 11 -1.03 15.14 -13.65
CA VAL A 11 -0.12 16.09 -12.98
C VAL A 11 -0.48 16.14 -11.50
N PHE A 12 0.47 15.74 -10.65
CA PHE A 12 0.29 15.76 -9.19
C PHE A 12 1.24 16.75 -8.54
N ASP A 13 0.75 17.43 -7.51
CA ASP A 13 1.61 18.19 -6.62
C ASP A 13 2.56 17.28 -5.86
N LYS A 14 3.87 17.54 -5.93
CA LYS A 14 4.90 16.68 -5.33
C LYS A 14 4.89 16.65 -3.81
N ILE A 15 4.37 17.69 -3.18
CA ILE A 15 4.35 17.85 -1.72
C ILE A 15 3.07 17.26 -1.15
N THR A 16 1.94 17.66 -1.70
CA THR A 16 0.62 17.30 -1.18
C THR A 16 0.06 16.00 -1.76
N GLY A 17 0.58 15.58 -2.92
CA GLY A 17 0.08 14.43 -3.67
C GLY A 17 -1.24 14.68 -4.40
N TRP A 18 -1.80 15.90 -4.33
CA TRP A 18 -3.06 16.21 -4.99
C TRP A 18 -2.88 16.44 -6.48
N ARG A 19 -3.85 15.97 -7.25
CA ARG A 19 -3.89 16.16 -8.71
C ARG A 19 -4.23 17.60 -9.05
N ILE A 20 -3.44 18.21 -9.96
CA ILE A 20 -3.56 19.64 -10.32
C ILE A 20 -4.50 19.84 -11.51
N ASP A 21 -4.53 18.89 -12.44
CA ASP A 21 -5.27 18.94 -13.71
C ASP A 21 -6.69 18.37 -13.63
N LEU A 22 -7.32 18.41 -12.45
CA LEU A 22 -8.66 17.86 -12.26
C LEU A 22 -9.72 18.61 -13.09
N PRO A 23 -10.69 17.89 -13.67
CA PRO A 23 -11.88 18.53 -14.23
C PRO A 23 -12.64 19.29 -13.14
N GLY A 24 -13.36 20.36 -13.52
CA GLY A 24 -14.05 21.22 -12.56
C GLY A 24 -15.14 20.56 -11.72
N PHE A 25 -15.64 19.41 -12.16
CA PHE A 25 -16.59 18.57 -11.42
C PHE A 25 -16.17 17.12 -11.45
N ILE A 26 -16.14 16.49 -10.27
CA ILE A 26 -15.89 15.07 -10.10
C ILE A 26 -17.08 14.47 -9.38
N GLU A 27 -17.62 13.39 -9.91
CA GLU A 27 -18.77 12.70 -9.35
C GLU A 27 -18.45 12.19 -7.93
N TYR A 28 -19.37 12.44 -7.00
CA TYR A 28 -19.27 11.92 -5.64
C TYR A 28 -19.30 10.39 -5.65
N GLY A 29 -18.47 9.77 -4.82
CA GLY A 29 -18.34 8.31 -4.76
C GLY A 29 -17.31 7.72 -5.74
N THR A 30 -16.69 8.54 -6.60
CA THR A 30 -15.70 8.10 -7.59
C THR A 30 -14.30 8.69 -7.37
N ARG A 31 -14.12 9.56 -6.36
CA ARG A 31 -12.85 10.22 -6.04
C ARG A 31 -11.91 9.26 -5.31
N VAL A 32 -10.79 8.93 -5.92
CA VAL A 32 -9.83 7.93 -5.40
C VAL A 32 -8.58 8.59 -4.87
N LEU A 33 -8.18 8.20 -3.66
CA LEU A 33 -6.84 8.43 -3.12
C LEU A 33 -6.06 7.11 -3.20
N CYS A 34 -4.90 7.13 -3.86
CA CYS A 34 -3.99 5.98 -3.93
C CYS A 34 -2.88 6.09 -2.90
N LEU A 35 -2.59 4.97 -2.22
CA LEU A 35 -1.44 4.85 -1.32
C LEU A 35 -0.50 3.75 -1.83
N TYR A 36 0.76 4.12 -2.05
CA TYR A 36 1.85 3.23 -2.46
C TYR A 36 2.87 3.10 -1.33
N ARG A 37 3.42 1.90 -1.13
CA ARG A 37 4.42 1.68 -0.06
C ARG A 37 5.46 0.65 -0.46
N VAL A 38 6.72 0.95 -0.14
CA VAL A 38 7.83 0.02 -0.18
C VAL A 38 8.56 0.02 1.16
N SER A 39 9.14 -1.11 1.54
CA SER A 39 9.80 -1.28 2.84
C SER A 39 11.28 -0.91 2.83
N THR A 40 11.91 -0.81 1.66
CA THR A 40 13.33 -0.46 1.50
C THR A 40 13.53 0.51 0.35
N GLY A 41 14.51 1.42 0.48
CA GLY A 41 14.84 2.39 -0.57
C GLY A 41 15.35 1.75 -1.88
N GLN A 42 15.86 0.51 -1.83
CA GLN A 42 16.30 -0.22 -3.03
C GLN A 42 15.13 -0.64 -3.94
N GLN A 43 13.94 -0.82 -3.39
CA GLN A 43 12.71 -1.15 -4.15
C GLN A 43 12.09 0.04 -4.87
N LEU A 44 12.69 1.23 -4.78
CA LEU A 44 12.18 2.44 -5.42
C LEU A 44 12.44 2.48 -6.93
N TYR A 45 13.52 1.86 -7.40
CA TYR A 45 14.08 2.10 -8.74
C TYR A 45 14.37 0.84 -9.56
N HIS A 46 14.22 -0.36 -9.02
CA HIS A 46 14.50 -1.60 -9.76
C HIS A 46 13.36 -1.99 -10.69
N THR A 47 13.66 -1.98 -12.00
CA THR A 47 12.71 -2.17 -13.10
C THR A 47 12.56 -3.61 -13.58
N GLU A 48 13.36 -4.56 -13.15
CA GLU A 48 13.43 -5.84 -13.89
C GLU A 48 12.81 -7.06 -13.23
N ASP A 49 12.63 -7.15 -11.89
CA ASP A 49 12.07 -8.39 -11.30
C ASP A 49 11.28 -8.23 -9.97
N ASN A 50 10.98 -7.03 -9.51
CA ASN A 50 10.22 -6.86 -8.26
C ASN A 50 8.79 -6.37 -8.52
N GLU A 51 7.85 -7.28 -8.53
CA GLU A 51 6.40 -7.04 -8.66
C GLU A 51 5.80 -6.10 -7.59
N ALA A 52 6.61 -5.57 -6.69
CA ALA A 52 6.18 -4.77 -5.54
C ALA A 52 6.73 -3.33 -5.51
N ASP A 53 7.39 -2.85 -6.55
CA ASP A 53 7.92 -1.49 -6.59
C ASP A 53 6.83 -0.41 -6.77
N ILE A 54 7.13 0.84 -6.44
CA ILE A 54 6.16 1.95 -6.54
C ILE A 54 5.68 2.18 -7.98
N PRO A 55 6.53 2.19 -9.03
CA PRO A 55 6.08 2.34 -10.40
C PRO A 55 5.04 1.29 -10.82
N MET A 56 5.25 0.03 -10.45
CA MET A 56 4.34 -1.06 -10.75
C MET A 56 3.03 -0.94 -9.98
N GLN A 57 3.07 -0.65 -8.67
CA GLN A 57 1.87 -0.40 -7.86
C GLN A 57 1.04 0.73 -8.47
N ARG A 58 1.69 1.84 -8.83
CA ARG A 58 1.05 3.00 -9.48
C ARG A 58 0.38 2.63 -10.79
N LYS A 59 1.10 1.93 -11.67
CA LYS A 59 0.57 1.48 -12.97
C LYS A 59 -0.68 0.62 -12.79
N THR A 60 -0.63 -0.33 -11.85
CA THR A 60 -1.75 -1.24 -11.58
C THR A 60 -2.95 -0.51 -10.99
N CYS A 61 -2.74 0.36 -9.99
CA CYS A 61 -3.83 1.14 -9.38
C CYS A 61 -4.47 2.11 -10.38
N ARG A 62 -3.68 2.80 -11.22
CA ARG A 62 -4.20 3.69 -12.26
C ARG A 62 -5.06 2.94 -13.27
N ARG A 63 -4.57 1.79 -13.77
CA ARG A 63 -5.33 0.94 -14.69
C ARG A 63 -6.63 0.45 -14.06
N PHE A 64 -6.57 0.03 -12.79
CA PHE A 64 -7.75 -0.42 -12.07
C PHE A 64 -8.78 0.70 -11.90
N ALA A 65 -8.37 1.90 -11.48
CA ALA A 65 -9.24 3.05 -11.35
C ALA A 65 -9.89 3.45 -12.69
N GLU A 66 -9.13 3.42 -13.78
CA GLU A 66 -9.63 3.67 -15.15
C GLU A 66 -10.70 2.64 -15.56
N GLN A 67 -10.46 1.34 -15.32
CA GLN A 67 -11.42 0.27 -15.58
C GLN A 67 -12.73 0.43 -14.81
N MET A 68 -12.65 0.96 -13.59
CA MET A 68 -13.80 1.23 -12.74
C MET A 68 -14.50 2.55 -13.04
N GLY A 69 -13.96 3.38 -13.93
CA GLY A 69 -14.47 4.72 -14.21
C GLY A 69 -14.24 5.71 -13.06
N TRP A 70 -13.23 5.48 -12.22
CA TRP A 70 -12.93 6.32 -11.07
C TRP A 70 -11.90 7.41 -11.39
N THR A 71 -11.99 8.53 -10.68
CA THR A 71 -11.05 9.63 -10.83
C THR A 71 -10.03 9.65 -9.68
N ILE A 72 -8.76 9.44 -10.01
CA ILE A 72 -7.69 9.57 -9.02
C ILE A 72 -7.49 11.06 -8.72
N VAL A 73 -7.72 11.44 -7.47
CA VAL A 73 -7.60 12.83 -6.98
C VAL A 73 -6.30 13.07 -6.23
N CYS A 74 -5.73 12.01 -5.64
CA CYS A 74 -4.50 12.11 -4.86
C CYS A 74 -3.69 10.81 -4.97
N GLU A 75 -2.36 10.94 -5.08
CA GLU A 75 -1.41 9.84 -4.98
C GLU A 75 -0.40 10.14 -3.88
N LEU A 76 -0.32 9.26 -2.90
CA LEU A 76 0.65 9.33 -1.82
C LEU A 76 1.58 8.13 -1.87
N GLN A 77 2.86 8.37 -1.61
CA GLN A 77 3.85 7.31 -1.49
C GLN A 77 4.55 7.38 -0.13
N GLU A 78 4.87 6.21 0.39
CA GLU A 78 5.55 6.01 1.66
C GLU A 78 6.77 5.12 1.42
N GLU A 79 7.95 5.69 1.62
CA GLU A 79 9.24 5.08 1.31
C GLU A 79 9.98 4.70 2.60
N GLY A 80 10.66 3.53 2.57
CA GLY A 80 11.55 3.12 3.66
C GLY A 80 10.85 2.76 4.98
N VAL A 81 9.51 2.71 5.00
CA VAL A 81 8.75 2.37 6.21
C VAL A 81 8.38 0.89 6.19
N SER A 82 9.03 0.11 7.05
CA SER A 82 8.66 -1.29 7.25
C SER A 82 7.26 -1.37 7.87
N GLY A 83 6.33 -1.97 7.14
CA GLY A 83 4.96 -2.20 7.65
C GLY A 83 4.89 -3.11 8.87
N HIS A 84 6.02 -3.77 9.23
CA HIS A 84 6.13 -4.62 10.41
C HIS A 84 6.74 -3.89 11.62
N LYS A 85 7.59 -2.87 11.38
CA LYS A 85 8.28 -2.13 12.45
C LYS A 85 7.51 -0.91 12.93
N VAL A 86 6.72 -0.28 12.07
CA VAL A 86 5.95 0.93 12.40
C VAL A 86 4.47 0.63 12.27
N ARG A 87 3.75 0.85 13.36
CA ARG A 87 2.29 0.67 13.42
C ARG A 87 1.59 1.55 12.38
N ALA A 88 0.61 0.98 11.69
CA ALA A 88 -0.14 1.68 10.65
C ALA A 88 -0.80 2.97 11.20
N ALA A 89 -1.30 2.93 12.44
CA ALA A 89 -1.92 4.08 13.08
C ALA A 89 -0.96 5.25 13.32
N ASN A 90 0.35 4.99 13.49
CA ASN A 90 1.35 5.99 13.82
C ASN A 90 2.14 6.49 12.59
N ARG A 91 1.82 6.00 11.39
CA ARG A 91 2.49 6.46 10.17
C ARG A 91 1.91 7.78 9.70
N ASP A 92 2.80 8.73 9.41
CA ASP A 92 2.42 10.10 9.01
C ASP A 92 1.46 10.12 7.81
N LYS A 93 1.69 9.25 6.82
CA LYS A 93 0.82 9.17 5.63
C LYS A 93 -0.57 8.64 5.96
N ILE A 94 -0.69 7.66 6.85
CA ILE A 94 -2.01 7.16 7.29
C ILE A 94 -2.76 8.24 8.08
N GLN A 95 -2.08 9.00 8.94
CA GLN A 95 -2.68 10.12 9.65
C GLN A 95 -3.15 11.22 8.68
N LEU A 96 -2.33 11.56 7.70
CA LEU A 96 -2.68 12.51 6.66
C LEU A 96 -3.91 12.05 5.84
N ILE A 97 -3.97 10.76 5.48
CA ILE A 97 -5.13 10.18 4.77
C ILE A 97 -6.39 10.25 5.64
N LYS A 98 -6.28 9.98 6.95
CA LYS A 98 -7.40 10.13 7.89
C LYS A 98 -7.90 11.58 7.96
N GLU A 99 -6.98 12.55 8.00
CA GLU A 99 -7.34 13.97 7.95
C GLU A 99 -8.05 14.32 6.64
N TYR A 100 -7.60 13.81 5.50
CA TYR A 100 -8.27 14.03 4.22
C TYR A 100 -9.65 13.37 4.16
N ALA A 101 -9.80 12.17 4.75
CA ALA A 101 -11.08 11.48 4.86
C ALA A 101 -12.09 12.28 5.69
N THR A 102 -11.68 12.78 6.87
CA THR A 102 -12.56 13.61 7.71
C THR A 102 -13.00 14.92 7.04
N LYS A 103 -12.15 15.44 6.14
CA LYS A 103 -12.48 16.62 5.31
C LYS A 103 -13.30 16.28 4.06
N GLY A 104 -13.68 15.03 3.84
CA GLY A 104 -14.47 14.57 2.69
C GLY A 104 -13.80 14.81 1.33
N LYS A 105 -12.46 14.76 1.28
CA LYS A 105 -11.71 15.08 0.06
C LYS A 105 -11.67 13.94 -0.96
N PHE A 106 -11.95 12.71 -0.57
CA PHE A 106 -11.99 11.52 -1.41
C PHE A 106 -13.04 10.54 -0.87
N ASP A 107 -13.39 9.54 -1.68
CA ASP A 107 -14.44 8.56 -1.37
C ASP A 107 -13.89 7.13 -1.28
N ILE A 108 -12.76 6.88 -1.96
CA ILE A 108 -12.17 5.55 -2.10
C ILE A 108 -10.68 5.62 -1.76
N LEU A 109 -10.24 4.78 -0.83
CA LEU A 109 -8.83 4.50 -0.58
C LEU A 109 -8.45 3.27 -1.41
N LEU A 110 -7.56 3.45 -2.40
CA LEU A 110 -7.07 2.39 -3.28
C LEU A 110 -5.61 2.08 -2.97
N VAL A 111 -5.33 0.80 -2.75
CA VAL A 111 -3.98 0.26 -2.57
C VAL A 111 -3.71 -0.85 -3.58
N PHE A 112 -2.45 -1.18 -3.82
CA PHE A 112 -2.10 -2.33 -4.65
C PHE A 112 -2.54 -3.64 -3.98
N MET A 113 -2.12 -3.86 -2.73
CA MET A 113 -2.53 -4.96 -1.85
C MET A 113 -2.79 -4.40 -0.45
N PHE A 114 -3.63 -5.05 0.35
CA PHE A 114 -3.96 -4.55 1.70
C PHE A 114 -2.77 -4.51 2.65
N ASP A 115 -1.74 -5.32 2.42
CA ASP A 115 -0.48 -5.27 3.18
C ASP A 115 0.25 -3.91 3.04
N ARG A 116 -0.12 -3.08 2.03
CA ARG A 116 0.39 -1.71 1.88
C ARG A 116 -0.17 -0.78 2.95
N ILE A 117 -1.37 -1.03 3.45
CA ILE A 117 -1.95 -0.29 4.59
C ILE A 117 -1.18 -0.65 5.87
N GLY A 118 -0.91 -1.93 6.11
CA GLY A 118 -0.15 -2.42 7.25
C GLY A 118 -0.04 -3.94 7.25
N ARG A 119 0.88 -4.48 8.02
CA ARG A 119 1.09 -5.92 8.19
C ARG A 119 0.86 -6.40 9.61
N ILE A 120 0.61 -5.48 10.54
CA ILE A 120 0.38 -5.82 11.95
C ILE A 120 -1.07 -6.26 12.08
N SER A 121 -1.27 -7.54 12.39
CA SER A 121 -2.60 -8.18 12.49
C SER A 121 -3.48 -7.54 13.56
N ASP A 122 -2.88 -7.04 14.63
CA ASP A 122 -3.62 -6.49 15.77
C ASP A 122 -4.17 -5.09 15.52
N GLU A 123 -3.61 -4.35 14.55
CA GLU A 123 -3.91 -2.93 14.38
C GLU A 123 -4.44 -2.57 12.99
N THR A 124 -3.92 -3.22 11.94
CA THR A 124 -4.30 -2.90 10.57
C THR A 124 -5.81 -3.06 10.30
N PRO A 125 -6.49 -4.10 10.81
CA PRO A 125 -7.95 -4.24 10.69
C PRO A 125 -8.71 -3.05 11.25
N PHE A 126 -8.28 -2.49 12.38
CA PHE A 126 -8.92 -1.33 13.01
C PHE A 126 -8.72 -0.04 12.19
N VAL A 127 -7.56 0.11 11.54
CA VAL A 127 -7.32 1.24 10.63
C VAL A 127 -8.24 1.16 9.42
N VAL A 128 -8.41 -0.01 8.83
CA VAL A 128 -9.33 -0.24 7.71
C VAL A 128 -10.77 -0.01 8.15
N GLU A 129 -11.17 -0.58 9.30
CA GLU A 129 -12.50 -0.38 9.86
C GLU A 129 -12.79 1.11 10.13
N TRP A 130 -11.80 1.86 10.59
CA TRP A 130 -11.93 3.30 10.79
C TRP A 130 -12.30 4.03 9.48
N PHE A 131 -11.64 3.72 8.36
CA PHE A 131 -11.99 4.29 7.05
C PHE A 131 -13.40 3.94 6.62
N ILE A 132 -13.79 2.66 6.75
CA ILE A 132 -15.14 2.20 6.36
C ILE A 132 -16.21 2.89 7.21
N ARG A 133 -16.00 3.06 8.53
CA ARG A 133 -16.92 3.79 9.42
C ARG A 133 -17.03 5.27 9.09
N ASN A 134 -16.02 5.86 8.44
CA ASN A 134 -16.06 7.24 7.95
C ASN A 134 -16.52 7.33 6.49
N ASN A 135 -17.25 6.33 6.00
CA ASN A 135 -17.81 6.26 4.64
C ASN A 135 -16.75 6.28 3.52
N ILE A 136 -15.51 5.86 3.81
CA ILE A 136 -14.47 5.66 2.81
C ILE A 136 -14.45 4.19 2.43
N ARG A 137 -14.67 3.90 1.15
CA ARG A 137 -14.53 2.56 0.60
C ARG A 137 -13.05 2.20 0.49
N VAL A 138 -12.67 1.02 0.96
CA VAL A 138 -11.27 0.57 0.92
C VAL A 138 -11.13 -0.54 -0.10
N TRP A 139 -10.27 -0.32 -1.09
CA TRP A 139 -10.07 -1.22 -2.23
C TRP A 139 -8.61 -1.59 -2.41
N SER A 140 -8.40 -2.85 -2.77
CA SER A 140 -7.14 -3.36 -3.31
C SER A 140 -7.31 -3.65 -4.80
N ALA A 141 -6.34 -3.24 -5.61
CA ALA A 141 -6.35 -3.50 -7.04
C ALA A 141 -6.24 -5.00 -7.38
N THR A 142 -5.74 -5.83 -6.46
CA THR A 142 -5.56 -7.28 -6.64
C THR A 142 -6.54 -8.13 -5.84
N GLU A 143 -7.02 -7.65 -4.68
CA GLU A 143 -7.81 -8.42 -3.73
C GLU A 143 -9.28 -7.99 -3.67
N GLY A 144 -9.63 -6.85 -4.33
CA GLY A 144 -10.99 -6.31 -4.39
C GLY A 144 -11.36 -5.42 -3.22
N GLU A 145 -12.66 -5.25 -2.97
CA GLU A 145 -13.20 -4.39 -1.92
C GLU A 145 -13.14 -5.04 -0.54
N GLN A 146 -12.69 -4.27 0.43
CA GLN A 146 -12.75 -4.66 1.83
C GLN A 146 -14.07 -4.19 2.43
N LYS A 147 -15.04 -5.10 2.58
CA LYS A 147 -16.33 -4.83 3.22
C LYS A 147 -16.32 -5.28 4.67
N ILE A 148 -17.01 -4.53 5.53
CA ILE A 148 -17.26 -4.87 6.94
C ILE A 148 -18.74 -4.57 7.24
N GLU A 149 -19.61 -5.38 6.68
CA GLU A 149 -21.07 -5.24 6.88
C GLU A 149 -21.55 -6.13 8.04
N THR A 150 -20.93 -7.31 8.19
CA THR A 150 -21.33 -8.32 9.16
C THR A 150 -20.21 -8.64 10.16
N HIS A 151 -20.58 -9.30 11.27
CA HIS A 151 -19.59 -9.86 12.20
C HIS A 151 -18.70 -10.92 11.54
N THR A 152 -19.26 -11.65 10.56
CA THR A 152 -18.51 -12.65 9.79
C THR A 152 -17.44 -11.98 8.93
N ASP A 153 -17.73 -10.83 8.30
CA ASP A 153 -16.75 -10.08 7.52
C ASP A 153 -15.59 -9.60 8.39
N ARG A 154 -15.90 -9.12 9.60
CA ARG A 154 -14.85 -8.74 10.58
C ARG A 154 -13.96 -9.91 10.92
N LEU A 155 -14.52 -11.07 11.20
CA LEU A 155 -13.75 -12.27 11.53
C LEU A 155 -12.89 -12.71 10.34
N THR A 156 -13.46 -12.75 9.14
CA THR A 156 -12.74 -13.12 7.91
C THR A 156 -11.57 -12.18 7.65
N ASN A 157 -11.79 -10.87 7.81
CA ASN A 157 -10.76 -9.87 7.63
C ASN A 157 -9.64 -10.01 8.68
N PHE A 158 -10.01 -10.22 9.94
CA PHE A 158 -9.04 -10.46 10.99
C PHE A 158 -8.17 -11.69 10.70
N ILE A 159 -8.78 -12.80 10.24
CA ILE A 159 -8.06 -14.02 9.86
C ILE A 159 -7.10 -13.74 8.69
N ARG A 160 -7.50 -12.99 7.67
CA ARG A 160 -6.61 -12.62 6.55
C ARG A 160 -5.38 -11.85 7.01
N TYR A 161 -5.55 -10.84 7.85
CA TYR A 161 -4.41 -10.08 8.39
C TYR A 161 -3.52 -10.93 9.29
N TRP A 162 -4.11 -11.81 10.10
CA TRP A 162 -3.37 -12.74 10.95
C TRP A 162 -2.56 -13.76 10.13
N GLN A 163 -3.10 -14.26 9.04
CA GLN A 163 -2.37 -15.14 8.11
C GLN A 163 -1.19 -14.41 7.45
N ALA A 164 -1.41 -13.18 6.97
CA ALA A 164 -0.36 -12.37 6.35
C ALA A 164 0.79 -12.06 7.34
N ASP A 165 0.47 -11.80 8.60
CA ASP A 165 1.47 -11.61 9.66
C ASP A 165 2.22 -12.91 9.97
N GLY A 166 1.51 -14.04 10.07
CA GLY A 166 2.09 -15.35 10.29
C GLY A 166 3.04 -15.80 9.16
N GLU A 167 2.75 -15.48 7.91
CA GLU A 167 3.66 -15.76 6.77
C GLU A 167 4.93 -14.89 6.86
N SER A 168 4.79 -13.64 7.24
CA SER A 168 5.94 -12.74 7.46
C SER A 168 6.85 -13.25 8.58
N GLN A 169 6.27 -13.70 9.70
CA GLN A 169 7.01 -14.29 10.81
C GLN A 169 7.72 -15.58 10.41
N LYS A 170 7.05 -16.49 9.70
CA LYS A 170 7.65 -17.73 9.20
C LYS A 170 8.83 -17.46 8.26
N THR A 171 8.71 -16.48 7.38
CA THR A 171 9.79 -16.07 6.47
C THR A 171 10.98 -15.52 7.25
N SER A 172 10.74 -14.69 8.27
CA SER A 172 11.78 -14.16 9.15
C SER A 172 12.53 -15.27 9.89
N VAL A 173 11.82 -16.25 10.46
CA VAL A 173 12.42 -17.41 11.13
C VAL A 173 13.25 -18.26 10.15
N ARG A 174 12.73 -18.54 8.95
CA ARG A 174 13.47 -19.29 7.93
C ARG A 174 14.74 -18.57 7.52
N THR A 175 14.68 -17.25 7.30
CA THR A 175 15.87 -16.45 6.95
C THR A 175 16.90 -16.47 8.08
N ALA A 176 16.46 -16.29 9.34
CA ALA A 176 17.35 -16.35 10.50
C ALA A 176 18.04 -17.72 10.63
N ASN A 177 17.28 -18.81 10.46
CA ASN A 177 17.83 -20.16 10.51
C ASN A 177 18.82 -20.42 9.35
N SER A 178 18.50 -19.95 8.14
CA SER A 178 19.41 -20.08 6.98
C SER A 178 20.72 -19.31 7.20
N LEU A 179 20.63 -18.08 7.75
CA LEU A 179 21.81 -17.28 8.11
C LEU A 179 22.65 -17.95 9.19
N HIS A 180 21.99 -18.54 10.20
CA HIS A 180 22.69 -19.27 11.27
C HIS A 180 23.48 -20.47 10.72
N LEU A 181 22.84 -21.29 9.87
CA LEU A 181 23.51 -22.43 9.21
C LEU A 181 24.69 -21.98 8.35
N LEU A 182 24.52 -20.92 7.54
CA LEU A 182 25.63 -20.37 6.74
C LEU A 182 26.78 -19.87 7.62
N THR A 183 26.47 -19.31 8.79
CA THR A 183 27.52 -18.88 9.75
C THR A 183 28.24 -20.06 10.39
N GLU A 184 27.52 -21.15 10.70
CA GLU A 184 28.11 -22.41 11.21
C GLU A 184 29.03 -23.07 10.17
N ASP A 185 28.65 -23.00 8.90
CA ASP A 185 29.46 -23.48 7.76
C ASP A 185 30.64 -22.55 7.43
N GLY A 186 30.88 -21.51 8.21
CA GLY A 186 31.97 -20.55 8.03
C GLY A 186 31.77 -19.56 6.87
N CYS A 187 30.54 -19.47 6.31
CA CYS A 187 30.20 -18.50 5.27
C CYS A 187 29.99 -17.12 5.87
N PHE A 188 30.59 -16.09 5.25
CA PHE A 188 30.38 -14.71 5.66
C PHE A 188 28.99 -14.23 5.24
N THR A 189 28.10 -13.95 6.18
CA THR A 189 26.68 -13.65 5.94
C THR A 189 26.31 -12.17 6.02
N GLY A 190 27.25 -11.26 6.15
CA GLY A 190 26.92 -9.83 6.24
C GLY A 190 28.09 -8.88 6.18
N GLY A 191 27.85 -7.70 5.58
CA GLY A 191 28.76 -6.59 5.53
C GLY A 191 29.85 -6.69 4.45
N THR A 192 30.57 -5.59 4.23
CA THR A 192 31.76 -5.58 3.38
C THR A 192 32.87 -6.37 4.09
N CYS A 193 33.50 -7.28 3.39
CA CYS A 193 34.66 -8.01 3.91
C CYS A 193 35.69 -6.98 4.45
N PRO A 194 36.18 -7.10 5.69
CA PRO A 194 37.08 -6.09 6.27
C PRO A 194 38.51 -6.13 5.70
N TYR A 195 38.77 -6.89 4.62
CA TYR A 195 40.07 -7.00 3.97
C TYR A 195 40.01 -6.70 2.49
#